data_add1524d8255d3915a81937c6a2fb73e
#
_entry.id   add1524d8255d3915a81937c6a2fb73e
#
_cell.length_a   1.000
_cell.length_b   1.000
_cell.length_c   1.000
_cell.angle_alpha   90.00
_cell.angle_beta   90.00
_cell.angle_gamma   90.00
#
_symmetry.space_group_name_H-M   'P 1'
#
loop_
_entity.id
_entity.type
_entity.pdbx_description
1 polymer ?
#
loop_
_entity_poly.entity_id
_entity_poly.type
_entity_poly.pdbx_seq_one_letter_code
_entity_poly.pdbx_strand_id
1 'polypeptide(L)'
;SPEVVYPRAIEECTTACKYVLEHAEEYGIDPEKFGFAGDSGGANLSMGVTMHLRDDGFDISRIKGNILFYGSYGMKASVSSNLHGGSWDGMSEEDLAFYLEIYLGEGVDPIDCPYFDTFINDLTHDVPPCFIVSAELDPLRDDSKLLYEILTNNGIQAEYHEYKGALH
;
A
#
# COMPACT_ATOMS: atom_id res chain seq x y z
N SER A 1 -1.57 -5.34 14.98
CA SER A 1 -1.59 -6.80 14.85
C SER A 1 -0.45 -7.41 15.66
N PRO A 2 -0.62 -8.52 16.31
CA PRO A 2 -1.71 -9.48 16.16
C PRO A 2 -2.92 -9.25 17.07
N GLU A 3 -2.92 -8.29 17.99
CA GLU A 3 -4.01 -8.07 18.96
C GLU A 3 -5.34 -7.77 18.27
N VAL A 4 -5.27 -7.18 17.12
CA VAL A 4 -6.39 -6.92 16.21
C VAL A 4 -5.95 -7.20 14.77
N VAL A 5 -6.89 -7.61 13.94
CA VAL A 5 -6.64 -7.98 12.55
C VAL A 5 -7.30 -7.00 11.58
N TYR A 6 -7.08 -7.20 10.29
CA TYR A 6 -7.76 -6.44 9.23
C TYR A 6 -9.29 -6.38 9.46
N PRO A 7 -9.96 -5.24 9.20
CA PRO A 7 -9.41 -4.01 8.62
C PRO A 7 -8.94 -2.96 9.64
N ARG A 8 -8.74 -3.34 10.89
CA ARG A 8 -8.54 -2.40 12.01
C ARG A 8 -7.44 -1.37 11.78
N ALA A 9 -6.29 -1.77 11.24
CA ALA A 9 -5.20 -0.83 10.96
C ALA A 9 -5.61 0.24 9.92
N ILE A 10 -6.39 -0.14 8.90
CA ILE A 10 -6.94 0.79 7.91
C ILE A 10 -7.90 1.79 8.57
N GLU A 11 -8.81 1.32 9.41
CA GLU A 11 -9.78 2.15 10.14
C GLU A 11 -9.08 3.15 11.07
N GLU A 12 -8.08 2.70 11.79
CA GLU A 12 -7.30 3.54 12.72
C GLU A 12 -6.49 4.60 11.97
N CYS A 13 -5.80 4.23 10.88
CA CYS A 13 -5.07 5.18 10.05
C CYS A 13 -6.00 6.18 9.39
N THR A 14 -7.16 5.75 8.90
CA THR A 14 -8.19 6.63 8.33
C THR A 14 -8.72 7.61 9.38
N THR A 15 -9.00 7.12 10.58
CA THR A 15 -9.47 7.96 11.69
C THR A 15 -8.41 8.99 12.10
N ALA A 16 -7.16 8.55 12.22
CA ALA A 16 -6.05 9.44 12.54
C ALA A 16 -5.86 10.52 11.46
N CYS A 17 -5.94 10.14 10.17
CA CYS A 17 -5.89 11.09 9.07
C CYS A 17 -6.99 12.14 9.17
N LYS A 18 -8.24 11.73 9.32
CA LYS A 18 -9.38 12.65 9.47
C LYS A 18 -9.20 13.58 10.66
N TYR A 19 -8.78 13.04 11.81
CA TYR A 19 -8.52 13.83 13.01
C TYR A 19 -7.45 14.91 12.77
N VAL A 20 -6.32 14.55 12.15
CA VAL A 20 -5.24 15.50 11.86
C VAL A 20 -5.72 16.59 10.90
N LEU A 21 -6.53 16.25 9.91
CA LEU A 21 -7.06 17.22 8.94
C LEU A 21 -8.11 18.15 9.57
N GLU A 22 -8.93 17.66 10.50
CA GLU A 22 -9.89 18.47 11.27
C GLU A 22 -9.18 19.46 12.21
N HIS A 23 -7.98 19.11 12.68
CA HIS A 23 -7.14 19.94 13.56
C HIS A 23 -5.94 20.56 12.83
N ALA A 24 -6.04 20.72 11.49
CA ALA A 24 -4.94 21.15 10.63
C ALA A 24 -4.28 22.45 11.06
N GLU A 25 -5.06 23.43 11.54
CA GLU A 25 -4.56 24.71 12.05
C GLU A 25 -3.65 24.51 13.28
N GLU A 26 -4.03 23.63 14.20
CA GLU A 26 -3.27 23.29 15.42
C GLU A 26 -1.92 22.67 15.06
N TYR A 27 -1.89 21.81 14.00
CA TYR A 27 -0.67 21.16 13.52
C TYR A 27 0.11 21.98 12.50
N GLY A 28 -0.40 23.15 12.07
CA GLY A 28 0.25 24.01 11.09
C GLY A 28 0.34 23.41 9.69
N ILE A 29 -0.61 22.56 9.31
CA ILE A 29 -0.67 21.91 8.00
C ILE A 29 -1.79 22.49 7.12
N ASP A 30 -1.64 22.34 5.81
CA ASP A 30 -2.69 22.68 4.85
C ASP A 30 -3.58 21.45 4.60
N PRO A 31 -4.84 21.43 5.07
CA PRO A 31 -5.70 20.28 4.93
C PRO A 31 -6.13 20.00 3.46
N GLU A 32 -5.84 20.93 2.56
CA GLU A 32 -6.12 20.78 1.13
C GLU A 32 -4.91 20.25 0.33
N LYS A 33 -3.76 20.05 1.01
CA LYS A 33 -2.50 19.64 0.37
C LYS A 33 -1.73 18.68 1.26
N PHE A 34 -2.11 17.42 1.24
CA PHE A 34 -1.38 16.37 1.93
C PHE A 34 -1.18 15.16 1.02
N GLY A 35 -0.42 14.21 1.46
CA GLY A 35 -0.18 12.93 0.79
C GLY A 35 0.18 11.87 1.79
N PHE A 36 0.22 10.64 1.33
CA PHE A 36 0.70 9.52 2.12
C PHE A 36 2.09 9.09 1.65
N ALA A 37 2.88 8.59 2.57
CA ALA A 37 4.15 7.94 2.27
C ALA A 37 4.30 6.72 3.17
N GLY A 38 4.86 5.66 2.62
CA GLY A 38 5.11 4.45 3.37
C GLY A 38 6.06 3.50 2.66
N ASP A 39 6.68 2.66 3.45
CA ASP A 39 7.59 1.61 3.04
C ASP A 39 7.00 0.24 3.36
N SER A 40 7.23 -0.76 2.50
CA SER A 40 6.78 -2.14 2.71
C SER A 40 5.27 -2.23 3.03
N GLY A 41 4.91 -2.78 4.18
CA GLY A 41 3.54 -2.76 4.71
C GLY A 41 2.94 -1.35 4.86
N GLY A 42 3.77 -0.31 5.10
CA GLY A 42 3.33 1.08 5.13
C GLY A 42 2.92 1.62 3.77
N ALA A 43 3.54 1.15 2.68
CA ALA A 43 3.11 1.47 1.32
C ALA A 43 1.75 0.81 0.99
N ASN A 44 1.54 -0.43 1.44
CA ASN A 44 0.24 -1.10 1.38
C ASN A 44 -0.83 -0.31 2.14
N LEU A 45 -0.55 0.05 3.40
CA LEU A 45 -1.46 0.87 4.22
C LEU A 45 -1.77 2.22 3.57
N SER A 46 -0.79 2.88 2.94
CA SER A 46 -1.00 4.15 2.23
C SER A 46 -2.02 4.02 1.10
N MET A 47 -1.92 2.96 0.31
CA MET A 47 -2.91 2.67 -0.74
C MET A 47 -4.25 2.26 -0.15
N GLY A 48 -4.27 1.37 0.83
CA GLY A 48 -5.50 0.92 1.49
C GLY A 48 -6.27 2.05 2.14
N VAL A 49 -5.59 2.95 2.86
CA VAL A 49 -6.20 4.15 3.48
C VAL A 49 -6.72 5.12 2.41
N THR A 50 -5.98 5.32 1.32
CA THR A 50 -6.46 6.15 0.20
C THR A 50 -7.79 5.64 -0.35
N MET A 51 -7.89 4.33 -0.61
CA MET A 51 -9.10 3.71 -1.13
C MET A 51 -10.23 3.70 -0.11
N HIS A 52 -9.94 3.44 1.15
CA HIS A 52 -10.92 3.49 2.22
C HIS A 52 -11.50 4.89 2.42
N LEU A 53 -10.65 5.94 2.34
CA LEU A 53 -11.10 7.33 2.36
C LEU A 53 -12.01 7.66 1.18
N ARG A 54 -11.63 7.23 -0.04
CA ARG A 54 -12.45 7.40 -1.24
C ARG A 54 -13.82 6.77 -1.09
N ASP A 55 -13.85 5.50 -0.68
CA ASP A 55 -15.07 4.72 -0.57
C ASP A 55 -15.97 5.24 0.57
N ASP A 56 -15.37 5.93 1.55
CA ASP A 56 -16.08 6.64 2.63
C ASP A 56 -16.50 8.07 2.25
N GLY A 57 -16.34 8.44 0.97
CA GLY A 57 -16.80 9.71 0.39
C GLY A 57 -15.89 10.91 0.68
N PHE A 58 -14.63 10.67 1.06
CA PHE A 58 -13.65 11.75 1.23
C PHE A 58 -13.27 12.35 -0.14
N ASP A 59 -13.08 13.67 -0.18
CA ASP A 59 -12.60 14.35 -1.37
C ASP A 59 -11.13 14.01 -1.67
N ILE A 60 -10.92 13.04 -2.55
CA ILE A 60 -9.59 12.55 -2.94
C ILE A 60 -8.73 13.62 -3.61
N SER A 61 -9.32 14.68 -4.18
CA SER A 61 -8.54 15.76 -4.78
C SER A 61 -7.64 16.50 -3.78
N ARG A 62 -7.90 16.37 -2.49
CA ARG A 62 -7.08 16.90 -1.40
C ARG A 62 -5.79 16.11 -1.20
N ILE A 63 -5.75 14.82 -1.56
CA ILE A 63 -4.57 13.97 -1.52
C ILE A 63 -3.73 14.26 -2.77
N LYS A 64 -2.56 14.89 -2.60
CA LYS A 64 -1.71 15.34 -3.71
C LYS A 64 -0.80 14.26 -4.27
N GLY A 65 -0.63 13.16 -3.57
CA GLY A 65 0.10 11.99 -4.04
C GLY A 65 0.38 10.98 -2.96
N ASN A 66 0.73 9.78 -3.41
CA ASN A 66 1.26 8.71 -2.58
C ASN A 66 2.71 8.44 -2.97
N ILE A 67 3.60 8.31 -1.98
CA ILE A 67 4.99 7.90 -2.15
C ILE A 67 5.13 6.50 -1.56
N LEU A 68 5.36 5.53 -2.41
CA LEU A 68 5.22 4.11 -2.10
C LEU A 68 6.55 3.40 -2.31
N PHE A 69 7.21 3.02 -1.22
CA PHE A 69 8.49 2.33 -1.28
C PHE A 69 8.30 0.82 -1.11
N TYR A 70 8.73 0.05 -2.10
CA TYR A 70 8.80 -1.42 -2.11
C TYR A 70 7.61 -2.11 -1.43
N GLY A 71 6.39 -1.66 -1.74
CA GLY A 71 5.16 -2.16 -1.14
C GLY A 71 4.69 -3.50 -1.70
N SER A 72 3.91 -4.20 -0.90
CA SER A 72 3.04 -5.28 -1.35
C SER A 72 1.64 -4.74 -1.62
N TYR A 73 0.99 -5.20 -2.68
CA TYR A 73 -0.35 -4.72 -3.04
C TYR A 73 -1.35 -5.85 -3.29
N GLY A 74 -0.94 -7.09 -3.21
CA GLY A 74 -1.80 -8.26 -3.35
C GLY A 74 -1.13 -9.55 -2.92
N MET A 75 0.18 -9.51 -2.63
CA MET A 75 1.00 -10.66 -2.18
C MET A 75 0.77 -11.93 -3.02
N LYS A 76 0.59 -11.76 -4.33
CA LYS A 76 0.41 -12.89 -5.25
C LYS A 76 1.77 -13.49 -5.60
N ALA A 77 1.77 -14.79 -5.89
CA ALA A 77 2.94 -15.45 -6.44
C ALA A 77 3.40 -14.73 -7.73
N SER A 78 4.66 -14.34 -7.76
CA SER A 78 5.27 -13.60 -8.86
C SER A 78 6.64 -14.17 -9.21
N VAL A 79 7.24 -13.68 -10.28
CA VAL A 79 8.61 -14.06 -10.63
C VAL A 79 9.58 -13.59 -9.55
N SER A 80 9.41 -12.36 -9.07
CA SER A 80 10.28 -11.82 -8.02
C SER A 80 10.14 -12.58 -6.69
N SER A 81 8.92 -12.95 -6.29
CA SER A 81 8.71 -13.73 -5.06
C SER A 81 9.31 -15.13 -5.12
N ASN A 82 9.44 -15.72 -6.31
CA ASN A 82 10.09 -17.02 -6.51
C ASN A 82 11.62 -16.94 -6.61
N LEU A 83 12.18 -15.77 -6.94
CA LEU A 83 13.61 -15.59 -7.16
C LEU A 83 14.34 -14.95 -5.98
N HIS A 84 13.67 -14.16 -5.19
CA HIS A 84 14.25 -13.31 -4.16
C HIS A 84 13.62 -13.57 -2.80
N GLY A 85 14.29 -13.10 -1.76
CA GLY A 85 13.87 -13.29 -0.39
C GLY A 85 14.36 -14.61 0.20
N GLY A 86 14.52 -14.64 1.51
CA GLY A 86 14.93 -15.81 2.25
C GLY A 86 14.86 -15.57 3.75
N SER A 87 15.12 -16.62 4.54
CA SER A 87 15.11 -16.51 6.00
C SER A 87 16.18 -15.57 6.57
N TRP A 88 17.16 -15.20 5.75
CA TRP A 88 18.25 -14.30 6.13
C TRP A 88 17.84 -12.81 6.12
N ASP A 89 16.76 -12.46 5.42
CA ASP A 89 16.24 -11.09 5.34
C ASP A 89 14.80 -10.98 5.88
N GLY A 90 14.21 -12.07 6.35
CA GLY A 90 12.84 -12.09 6.85
C GLY A 90 11.79 -11.98 5.74
N MET A 91 12.15 -12.33 4.51
CA MET A 91 11.30 -12.20 3.33
C MET A 91 11.10 -13.56 2.61
N SER A 92 11.30 -14.67 3.33
CA SER A 92 10.97 -15.98 2.79
C SER A 92 9.46 -16.13 2.58
N GLU A 93 9.06 -17.10 1.78
CA GLU A 93 7.65 -17.41 1.57
C GLU A 93 6.92 -17.70 2.91
N GLU A 94 7.60 -18.38 3.84
CA GLU A 94 7.08 -18.66 5.18
C GLU A 94 6.92 -17.38 6.02
N ASP A 95 7.90 -16.46 5.96
CA ASP A 95 7.84 -15.18 6.66
C ASP A 95 6.68 -14.32 6.13
N LEU A 96 6.54 -14.24 4.80
CA LEU A 96 5.46 -13.48 4.17
C LEU A 96 4.09 -14.08 4.50
N ALA A 97 3.94 -15.40 4.48
CA ALA A 97 2.71 -16.07 4.89
C ALA A 97 2.37 -15.79 6.36
N PHE A 98 3.37 -15.81 7.24
CA PHE A 98 3.20 -15.48 8.66
C PHE A 98 2.75 -14.03 8.88
N TYR A 99 3.36 -13.05 8.18
CA TYR A 99 2.93 -11.65 8.25
C TYR A 99 1.50 -11.46 7.78
N LEU A 100 1.13 -12.17 6.71
CA LEU A 100 -0.22 -12.15 6.16
C LEU A 100 -1.25 -12.68 7.18
N GLU A 101 -0.96 -13.82 7.79
CA GLU A 101 -1.82 -14.43 8.82
C GLU A 101 -2.01 -13.52 10.04
N ILE A 102 -0.92 -12.90 10.53
CA ILE A 102 -0.99 -11.95 11.66
C ILE A 102 -1.83 -10.72 11.30
N TYR A 103 -1.72 -10.24 10.07
CA TYR A 103 -2.40 -9.02 9.65
C TYR A 103 -3.87 -9.25 9.30
N LEU A 104 -4.17 -10.26 8.52
CA LEU A 104 -5.53 -10.56 8.07
C LEU A 104 -6.34 -11.38 9.08
N GLY A 105 -5.69 -12.28 9.79
CA GLY A 105 -6.30 -13.30 10.65
C GLY A 105 -6.22 -14.70 10.06
N GLU A 106 -6.27 -15.70 10.92
CA GLU A 106 -6.19 -17.11 10.52
C GLU A 106 -7.32 -17.48 9.54
N GLY A 107 -6.94 -18.03 8.39
CA GLY A 107 -7.88 -18.55 7.39
C GLY A 107 -8.62 -17.48 6.57
N VAL A 108 -8.23 -16.22 6.69
CA VAL A 108 -8.80 -15.13 5.85
C VAL A 108 -8.13 -15.12 4.50
N ASP A 109 -8.92 -15.15 3.42
CA ASP A 109 -8.40 -15.02 2.05
C ASP A 109 -8.18 -13.53 1.72
N PRO A 110 -6.98 -13.13 1.23
CA PRO A 110 -6.72 -11.76 0.79
C PRO A 110 -7.74 -11.21 -0.21
N ILE A 111 -8.37 -12.06 -1.03
CA ILE A 111 -9.39 -11.66 -2.01
C ILE A 111 -10.65 -11.06 -1.37
N ASP A 112 -10.86 -11.28 -0.09
CA ASP A 112 -11.97 -10.69 0.67
C ASP A 112 -11.55 -9.38 1.37
N CYS A 113 -10.32 -8.92 1.14
CA CYS A 113 -9.71 -7.78 1.81
C CYS A 113 -9.27 -6.67 0.83
N PRO A 114 -10.20 -5.89 0.24
CA PRO A 114 -9.91 -4.96 -0.86
C PRO A 114 -9.02 -3.78 -0.49
N TYR A 115 -8.82 -3.48 0.78
CA TYR A 115 -7.87 -2.46 1.23
C TYR A 115 -6.49 -3.03 1.57
N PHE A 116 -6.33 -4.35 1.52
CA PHE A 116 -5.06 -5.06 1.59
C PHE A 116 -4.62 -5.54 0.19
N ASP A 117 -5.40 -6.40 -0.47
CA ASP A 117 -5.20 -6.73 -1.88
C ASP A 117 -5.80 -5.60 -2.73
N THR A 118 -4.99 -4.59 -2.98
CA THR A 118 -5.45 -3.40 -3.71
C THR A 118 -5.74 -3.69 -5.19
N PHE A 119 -5.26 -4.83 -5.72
CA PHE A 119 -5.52 -5.22 -7.12
C PHE A 119 -6.95 -5.70 -7.36
N ILE A 120 -7.68 -6.09 -6.32
CA ILE A 120 -9.11 -6.41 -6.42
C ILE A 120 -10.01 -5.19 -6.19
N ASN A 121 -9.44 -4.06 -5.78
CA ASN A 121 -10.16 -2.80 -5.63
C ASN A 121 -10.26 -2.05 -6.97
N ASP A 122 -11.11 -1.06 -7.04
CA ASP A 122 -11.24 -0.22 -8.23
C ASP A 122 -10.08 0.79 -8.33
N LEU A 123 -9.16 0.52 -9.25
CA LEU A 123 -8.01 1.36 -9.57
C LEU A 123 -8.21 2.20 -10.84
N THR A 124 -9.46 2.34 -11.31
CA THR A 124 -9.75 3.02 -12.57
C THR A 124 -10.01 4.52 -12.42
N HIS A 125 -10.35 4.98 -11.23
CA HIS A 125 -10.67 6.39 -10.95
C HIS A 125 -10.37 6.79 -9.50
N ASP A 126 -10.28 8.09 -9.26
CA ASP A 126 -10.11 8.70 -7.94
C ASP A 126 -8.95 8.09 -7.14
N VAL A 127 -7.83 7.84 -7.81
CA VAL A 127 -6.55 7.50 -7.22
C VAL A 127 -5.61 8.69 -7.41
N PRO A 128 -5.00 9.23 -6.35
CA PRO A 128 -4.07 10.35 -6.46
C PRO A 128 -2.80 9.93 -7.22
N PRO A 129 -2.01 10.90 -7.73
CA PRO A 129 -0.72 10.59 -8.33
C PRO A 129 0.15 9.72 -7.42
N CYS A 130 0.83 8.72 -7.98
CA CYS A 130 1.67 7.80 -7.23
C CYS A 130 3.13 7.86 -7.69
N PHE A 131 4.06 7.98 -6.74
CA PHE A 131 5.47 7.74 -6.95
C PHE A 131 5.84 6.40 -6.34
N ILE A 132 6.17 5.42 -7.19
CA ILE A 132 6.33 4.01 -6.81
C ILE A 132 7.80 3.64 -6.94
N VAL A 133 8.37 3.13 -5.88
CA VAL A 133 9.77 2.71 -5.82
C VAL A 133 9.82 1.21 -5.52
N SER A 134 10.70 0.49 -6.21
CA SER A 134 11.00 -0.92 -5.91
C SER A 134 12.49 -1.16 -5.78
N ALA A 135 12.84 -2.27 -5.17
CA ALA A 135 14.20 -2.79 -5.11
C ALA A 135 14.35 -3.98 -6.08
N GLU A 136 15.48 -4.07 -6.78
CA GLU A 136 15.67 -5.10 -7.82
C GLU A 136 15.63 -6.53 -7.27
N LEU A 137 16.22 -6.73 -6.09
CA LEU A 137 16.39 -8.04 -5.45
C LEU A 137 15.35 -8.29 -4.35
N ASP A 138 14.14 -7.76 -4.53
CA ASP A 138 13.05 -7.78 -3.58
C ASP A 138 11.95 -8.76 -4.04
N PRO A 139 11.46 -9.66 -3.21
CA PRO A 139 10.33 -10.54 -3.55
C PRO A 139 9.04 -9.77 -3.89
N LEU A 140 8.87 -8.54 -3.39
CA LEU A 140 7.70 -7.68 -3.64
C LEU A 140 7.86 -6.76 -4.87
N ARG A 141 8.98 -6.85 -5.60
CA ARG A 141 9.26 -5.98 -6.76
C ARG A 141 8.15 -5.99 -7.81
N ASP A 142 7.66 -7.16 -8.15
CA ASP A 142 6.67 -7.32 -9.22
C ASP A 142 5.32 -6.72 -8.84
N ASP A 143 4.96 -6.69 -7.57
CA ASP A 143 3.76 -6.01 -7.06
C ASP A 143 3.82 -4.50 -7.36
N SER A 144 4.94 -3.87 -7.03
CA SER A 144 5.15 -2.44 -7.31
C SER A 144 5.08 -2.12 -8.80
N LYS A 145 5.67 -2.99 -9.63
CA LYS A 145 5.64 -2.85 -11.09
C LYS A 145 4.22 -3.02 -11.64
N LEU A 146 3.49 -4.02 -11.16
CA LEU A 146 2.11 -4.28 -11.58
C LEU A 146 1.19 -3.12 -11.18
N LEU A 147 1.33 -2.57 -9.98
CA LEU A 147 0.57 -1.39 -9.56
C LEU A 147 0.80 -0.22 -10.52
N TYR A 148 2.05 0.09 -10.85
CA TYR A 148 2.39 1.13 -11.82
C TYR A 148 1.72 0.89 -13.18
N GLU A 149 1.79 -0.34 -13.70
CA GLU A 149 1.19 -0.69 -15.00
C GLU A 149 -0.34 -0.54 -14.98
N ILE A 150 -1.00 -0.97 -13.90
CA ILE A 150 -2.46 -0.83 -13.75
C ILE A 150 -2.85 0.65 -13.70
N LEU A 151 -2.20 1.45 -12.86
CA LEU A 151 -2.52 2.87 -12.72
C LEU A 151 -2.34 3.62 -14.05
N THR A 152 -1.21 3.46 -14.71
CA THR A 152 -0.92 4.14 -15.98
C THR A 152 -1.84 3.71 -17.11
N ASN A 153 -2.19 2.41 -17.20
CA ASN A 153 -3.15 1.91 -18.19
C ASN A 153 -4.56 2.47 -17.98
N ASN A 154 -4.91 2.87 -16.76
CA ASN A 154 -6.18 3.53 -16.44
C ASN A 154 -6.09 5.06 -16.49
N GLY A 155 -4.97 5.63 -16.96
CA GLY A 155 -4.79 7.08 -17.09
C GLY A 155 -4.51 7.79 -15.76
N ILE A 156 -4.24 7.07 -14.68
CA ILE A 156 -3.80 7.63 -13.41
C ILE A 156 -2.32 8.01 -13.52
N GLN A 157 -1.98 9.21 -13.05
CA GLN A 157 -0.60 9.66 -13.05
C GLN A 157 0.24 8.81 -12.09
N ALA A 158 1.26 8.13 -12.61
CA ALA A 158 2.20 7.39 -11.79
C ALA A 158 3.61 7.45 -12.37
N GLU A 159 4.62 7.41 -11.49
CA GLU A 159 6.03 7.26 -11.83
C GLU A 159 6.56 6.01 -11.12
N TYR A 160 7.43 5.27 -11.81
CA TYR A 160 8.05 4.05 -11.28
C TYR A 160 9.56 4.14 -11.35
N HIS A 161 10.22 3.81 -10.25
CA HIS A 161 11.67 3.77 -10.17
C HIS A 161 12.16 2.50 -9.47
N GLU A 162 13.05 1.75 -10.14
CA GLU A 162 13.66 0.53 -9.60
C GLU A 162 15.12 0.80 -9.21
N TYR A 163 15.47 0.55 -7.95
CA TYR A 163 16.85 0.64 -7.48
C TYR A 163 17.59 -0.66 -7.73
N LYS A 164 18.60 -0.58 -8.61
CA LYS A 164 19.43 -1.72 -9.00
C LYS A 164 20.32 -2.20 -7.86
N GLY A 165 20.37 -3.51 -7.68
CA GLY A 165 21.18 -4.17 -6.65
C GLY A 165 20.68 -3.96 -5.21
N ALA A 166 19.53 -3.31 -5.04
CA ALA A 166 18.93 -3.10 -3.72
C ALA A 166 18.11 -4.33 -3.30
N LEU A 167 18.13 -4.62 -2.01
CA LEU A 167 17.26 -5.55 -1.29
C LEU A 167 16.04 -4.81 -0.75
N HIS A 168 15.09 -5.57 -0.18
CA HIS A 168 13.95 -5.03 0.55
C HIS A 168 14.36 -4.11 1.69
#